data_ca1ecafef622b3324a78423858b4b7fc
#
_entry.id   ca1ecafef622b3324a78423858b4b7fc
#
_cell.length_a   1.000
_cell.length_b   1.000
_cell.length_c   1.000
_cell.angle_alpha   90.00
_cell.angle_beta   90.00
_cell.angle_gamma   90.00
#
_symmetry.space_group_name_H-M   'P 1'
#
loop_
_entity.id
_entity.type
_entity.pdbx_description
1 polymer ?
#
loop_
_entity_poly.entity_id
_entity_poly.type
_entity_poly.pdbx_seq_one_letter_code
_entity_poly.pdbx_strand_id
1 'polypeptide(L)'
;MNINSIILGAALFAAPCAKAQEATLQGNKEQLTVDTPFVHDPVMAWENGVCYLYCTGHGIGQMTSTDGNRWTINRSGVLGNNIPAWTRDSVPGFENHIWAPDIIRYRNKWYLAYSCSTFGKNTSAIGLLSNTSLANAGGWKDEGCIVASKGKRNDWNAIDPNFIIDEKGRPWMTWGSFWDGIQMVQLDKSMHVKRGAKPFTIARRHSPGDTNVEPNPTSKYAGTNAIEAPFIMRHGDYYYLFVSWDYCCRGIKSNYRVAVGRSKNVAGPYLDRNGKDMLAGGGTIILEGDKKEYEAMGHCAAYHHTDLPADLFICHGYSVAKNGASILVKKRISWTSDGWLTLEPW
;
A
#
# COMPACT_ATOMS: atom_id res chain seq x y z
N MET A 1 38.05 -38.02 5.95
CA MET A 1 36.74 -37.77 6.55
C MET A 1 36.22 -36.44 6.03
N ASN A 2 35.38 -36.48 5.01
CA ASN A 2 34.80 -35.28 4.38
C ASN A 2 33.55 -34.85 5.13
N ILE A 3 33.56 -33.62 5.64
CA ILE A 3 32.38 -33.00 6.20
C ILE A 3 31.82 -32.08 5.11
N ASN A 4 30.72 -32.52 4.48
CA ASN A 4 29.92 -31.73 3.54
C ASN A 4 29.17 -30.64 4.31
N SER A 5 29.56 -29.42 4.10
CA SER A 5 28.76 -28.25 4.53
C SER A 5 27.55 -28.09 3.59
N ILE A 6 26.38 -28.38 4.10
CA ILE A 6 25.11 -28.09 3.41
C ILE A 6 24.85 -26.58 3.54
N ILE A 7 25.08 -25.87 2.47
CA ILE A 7 24.62 -24.47 2.32
C ILE A 7 23.15 -24.54 2.01
N LEU A 8 22.30 -24.26 3.00
CA LEU A 8 20.87 -24.01 2.76
C LEU A 8 20.74 -22.67 2.06
N GLY A 9 20.62 -22.71 0.75
CA GLY A 9 20.27 -21.55 -0.04
C GLY A 9 18.86 -21.10 0.34
N ALA A 10 18.73 -19.86 0.82
CA ALA A 10 17.45 -19.20 0.94
C ALA A 10 16.86 -19.04 -0.47
N ALA A 11 15.97 -19.94 -0.85
CA ALA A 11 15.20 -19.80 -2.08
C ALA A 11 14.34 -18.54 -1.95
N LEU A 12 14.67 -17.53 -2.75
CA LEU A 12 13.79 -16.40 -3.03
C LEU A 12 12.47 -16.98 -3.58
N PHE A 13 11.43 -16.94 -2.79
CA PHE A 13 10.07 -17.08 -3.29
C PHE A 13 9.70 -15.79 -4.04
N ALA A 14 10.24 -15.63 -5.24
CA ALA A 14 9.59 -14.84 -6.26
C ALA A 14 8.26 -15.55 -6.53
N ALA A 15 7.17 -14.91 -6.14
CA ALA A 15 5.83 -15.43 -6.34
C ALA A 15 5.66 -15.92 -7.79
N PRO A 16 4.94 -17.03 -8.05
CA PRO A 16 4.73 -17.56 -9.40
C PRO A 16 3.80 -16.68 -10.25
N CYS A 17 3.75 -15.40 -9.99
CA CYS A 17 2.93 -14.45 -10.74
C CYS A 17 3.36 -14.30 -12.22
N ALA A 18 4.62 -14.60 -12.54
CA ALA A 18 5.14 -14.45 -13.92
C ALA A 18 4.88 -15.68 -14.81
N LYS A 19 4.76 -16.88 -14.26
CA LYS A 19 4.66 -18.11 -15.08
C LYS A 19 3.24 -18.53 -15.47
N ALA A 20 2.21 -18.07 -14.80
CA ALA A 20 0.83 -18.36 -15.18
C ALA A 20 0.31 -17.53 -16.38
N GLN A 21 1.04 -16.50 -16.80
CA GLN A 21 0.68 -15.63 -17.93
C GLN A 21 1.41 -15.94 -19.24
N GLU A 22 2.36 -16.88 -19.27
CA GLU A 22 3.12 -17.21 -20.50
C GLU A 22 2.41 -18.15 -21.50
N ALA A 23 1.23 -18.66 -21.20
CA ALA A 23 0.61 -19.74 -21.97
C ALA A 23 -0.31 -19.32 -23.10
N THR A 24 -0.21 -18.09 -23.68
CA THR A 24 -0.87 -17.78 -24.97
C THR A 24 -0.18 -16.59 -25.67
N LEU A 25 1.00 -16.80 -26.20
CA LEU A 25 1.69 -15.83 -27.04
C LEU A 25 1.94 -16.39 -28.43
N GLN A 26 0.93 -16.30 -29.32
CA GLN A 26 1.17 -16.19 -30.77
C GLN A 26 0.01 -15.42 -31.43
N GLY A 27 0.32 -14.26 -31.99
CA GLY A 27 -0.45 -13.60 -33.03
C GLY A 27 -1.52 -12.60 -32.56
N ASN A 28 -1.31 -11.34 -32.89
CA ASN A 28 -2.07 -10.12 -32.65
C ASN A 28 -1.75 -9.42 -31.30
N LYS A 29 -1.60 -8.09 -31.37
CA LYS A 29 -1.49 -7.20 -30.20
C LYS A 29 -2.83 -7.13 -29.44
N GLU A 30 -3.40 -8.28 -29.06
CA GLU A 30 -4.60 -8.32 -28.24
C GLU A 30 -4.28 -7.75 -26.86
N GLN A 31 -5.09 -6.82 -26.47
CA GLN A 31 -5.06 -6.19 -25.18
C GLN A 31 -5.39 -7.24 -24.11
N LEU A 32 -4.43 -7.57 -23.25
CA LEU A 32 -4.64 -8.58 -22.21
C LEU A 32 -5.65 -8.07 -21.19
N THR A 33 -6.76 -8.78 -21.06
CA THR A 33 -7.81 -8.48 -20.10
C THR A 33 -7.98 -9.60 -19.07
N VAL A 34 -8.34 -9.24 -17.84
CA VAL A 34 -8.61 -10.16 -16.74
C VAL A 34 -9.81 -9.69 -15.92
N ASP A 35 -10.59 -10.63 -15.37
CA ASP A 35 -11.73 -10.33 -14.50
C ASP A 35 -11.32 -10.36 -13.02
N THR A 36 -10.25 -11.08 -12.69
CA THR A 36 -9.70 -11.13 -11.33
C THR A 36 -8.22 -10.77 -11.37
N PRO A 37 -7.86 -9.48 -11.18
CA PRO A 37 -6.47 -9.05 -11.21
C PRO A 37 -5.64 -9.68 -10.11
N PHE A 38 -4.45 -10.17 -10.48
CA PHE A 38 -3.40 -10.46 -9.51
C PHE A 38 -2.74 -9.15 -9.12
N VAL A 39 -2.84 -8.78 -7.87
CA VAL A 39 -2.31 -7.50 -7.36
C VAL A 39 -1.73 -7.67 -5.96
N HIS A 40 -0.73 -6.84 -5.66
CA HIS A 40 -0.31 -6.47 -4.32
C HIS A 40 -0.46 -4.97 -4.16
N ASP A 41 -0.89 -4.52 -2.99
CA ASP A 41 -0.90 -3.11 -2.61
C ASP A 41 -1.69 -2.22 -3.60
N PRO A 42 -2.98 -2.56 -3.87
CA PRO A 42 -3.76 -1.90 -4.89
C PRO A 42 -4.27 -0.53 -4.43
N VAL A 43 -4.19 0.46 -5.33
CA VAL A 43 -4.88 1.75 -5.21
C VAL A 43 -5.58 2.11 -6.51
N MET A 44 -6.62 2.92 -6.45
CA MET A 44 -7.43 3.31 -7.61
C MET A 44 -7.55 4.83 -7.75
N ALA A 45 -7.73 5.26 -8.99
CA ALA A 45 -8.12 6.62 -9.34
C ALA A 45 -9.10 6.60 -10.52
N TRP A 46 -9.92 7.63 -10.64
CA TRP A 46 -10.92 7.75 -11.71
C TRP A 46 -10.73 9.03 -12.50
N GLU A 47 -10.74 8.91 -13.81
CA GLU A 47 -10.70 10.05 -14.72
C GLU A 47 -11.54 9.75 -15.96
N ASN A 48 -12.51 10.63 -16.30
CA ASN A 48 -13.34 10.54 -17.49
C ASN A 48 -14.03 9.17 -17.69
N GLY A 49 -14.60 8.60 -16.63
CA GLY A 49 -15.33 7.32 -16.67
C GLY A 49 -14.42 6.08 -16.74
N VAL A 50 -13.11 6.24 -16.62
CA VAL A 50 -12.14 5.14 -16.56
C VAL A 50 -11.58 5.03 -15.14
N CYS A 51 -11.61 3.83 -14.59
CA CYS A 51 -10.92 3.46 -13.36
C CYS A 51 -9.50 3.00 -13.69
N TYR A 52 -8.53 3.57 -13.02
CA TYR A 52 -7.11 3.23 -13.09
C TYR A 52 -6.72 2.54 -11.79
N LEU A 53 -6.27 1.30 -11.89
CA LEU A 53 -5.73 0.50 -10.77
C LEU A 53 -4.21 0.49 -10.86
N TYR A 54 -3.56 0.92 -9.78
CA TYR A 54 -2.10 0.85 -9.63
C TYR A 54 -1.76 -0.16 -8.53
N CYS A 55 -0.63 -0.83 -8.66
CA CYS A 55 -0.20 -1.85 -7.69
C CYS A 55 1.31 -2.04 -7.72
N THR A 56 1.83 -2.76 -6.75
CA THR A 56 3.20 -3.25 -6.73
C THR A 56 3.52 -4.02 -8.02
N GLY A 57 4.68 -3.71 -8.62
CA GLY A 57 5.12 -4.37 -9.85
C GLY A 57 6.33 -3.71 -10.51
N HIS A 58 6.78 -4.29 -11.62
CA HIS A 58 7.84 -3.69 -12.42
C HIS A 58 7.36 -2.36 -13.01
N GLY A 59 8.10 -1.28 -12.74
CA GLY A 59 7.77 0.07 -13.22
C GLY A 59 6.40 0.59 -12.75
N ILE A 60 5.87 0.13 -11.62
CA ILE A 60 4.52 0.33 -11.07
C ILE A 60 3.46 -0.37 -11.94
N GLY A 61 2.86 -1.43 -11.44
CA GLY A 61 1.77 -2.15 -12.12
C GLY A 61 0.58 -1.22 -12.37
N GLN A 62 -0.03 -1.32 -13.56
CA GLN A 62 -1.18 -0.51 -13.94
C GLN A 62 -2.18 -1.33 -14.73
N MET A 63 -3.46 -1.17 -14.42
CA MET A 63 -4.59 -1.71 -15.18
C MET A 63 -5.68 -0.63 -15.29
N THR A 64 -6.54 -0.76 -16.29
CA THR A 64 -7.68 0.14 -16.49
C THR A 64 -8.97 -0.63 -16.68
N SER A 65 -10.09 -0.05 -16.26
CA SER A 65 -11.42 -0.61 -16.41
C SER A 65 -12.45 0.49 -16.58
N THR A 66 -13.50 0.23 -17.36
CA THR A 66 -14.67 1.13 -17.49
C THR A 66 -15.87 0.65 -16.66
N ASP A 67 -15.85 -0.57 -16.17
CA ASP A 67 -16.92 -1.20 -15.40
C ASP A 67 -16.52 -1.65 -14.00
N GLY A 68 -15.22 -1.52 -13.66
CA GLY A 68 -14.64 -1.97 -12.38
C GLY A 68 -14.55 -3.50 -12.23
N ASN A 69 -14.86 -4.27 -13.27
CA ASN A 69 -14.88 -5.74 -13.22
C ASN A 69 -13.88 -6.35 -14.22
N ARG A 70 -13.89 -5.86 -15.47
CA ARG A 70 -12.95 -6.33 -16.49
C ARG A 70 -11.81 -5.36 -16.65
N TRP A 71 -10.59 -5.84 -16.45
CA TRP A 71 -9.38 -5.02 -16.37
C TRP A 71 -8.45 -5.25 -17.54
N THR A 72 -8.02 -4.18 -18.16
CA THR A 72 -6.99 -4.18 -19.21
C THR A 72 -5.64 -3.92 -18.59
N ILE A 73 -4.69 -4.82 -18.81
CA ILE A 73 -3.34 -4.76 -18.23
C ILE A 73 -2.43 -3.87 -19.08
N ASN A 74 -1.79 -2.88 -18.47
CA ASN A 74 -0.63 -2.20 -19.04
C ASN A 74 0.64 -3.04 -18.75
N ARG A 75 1.12 -3.76 -19.75
CA ARG A 75 2.28 -4.68 -19.59
C ARG A 75 3.58 -3.98 -19.23
N SER A 76 3.72 -2.70 -19.59
CA SER A 76 4.92 -1.92 -19.29
C SER A 76 4.89 -1.28 -17.90
N GLY A 77 3.73 -1.27 -17.23
CA GLY A 77 3.54 -0.43 -16.06
C GLY A 77 3.56 1.07 -16.39
N VAL A 78 3.62 1.90 -15.37
CA VAL A 78 3.61 3.38 -15.50
C VAL A 78 4.93 3.89 -16.05
N LEU A 79 6.05 3.42 -15.53
CA LEU A 79 7.41 3.88 -15.88
C LEU A 79 8.09 3.01 -16.94
N GLY A 80 7.58 1.81 -17.20
CA GLY A 80 8.30 0.85 -18.03
C GLY A 80 9.71 0.59 -17.49
N ASN A 81 10.70 0.77 -18.36
CA ASN A 81 12.13 0.69 -17.99
C ASN A 81 12.75 2.05 -17.60
N ASN A 82 11.95 3.14 -17.61
CA ASN A 82 12.44 4.50 -17.33
C ASN A 82 12.39 4.81 -15.83
N ILE A 83 12.90 3.91 -15.01
CA ILE A 83 12.96 4.09 -13.56
C ILE A 83 14.06 5.12 -13.24
N PRO A 84 13.74 6.19 -12.49
CA PRO A 84 14.70 7.26 -12.19
C PRO A 84 15.99 6.72 -11.55
N ALA A 85 17.14 7.18 -12.04
CA ALA A 85 18.47 6.70 -11.58
C ALA A 85 18.67 6.92 -10.08
N TRP A 86 18.17 8.03 -9.51
CA TRP A 86 18.29 8.36 -8.08
C TRP A 86 17.73 7.27 -7.16
N THR A 87 16.82 6.41 -7.64
CA THR A 87 16.24 5.31 -6.84
C THR A 87 17.31 4.31 -6.40
N ARG A 88 18.25 3.98 -7.29
CA ARG A 88 19.36 3.06 -7.00
C ARG A 88 20.43 3.71 -6.14
N ASP A 89 20.67 5.02 -6.31
CA ASP A 89 21.59 5.79 -5.49
C ASP A 89 21.08 5.89 -4.04
N SER A 90 19.77 6.04 -3.87
CA SER A 90 19.12 6.14 -2.57
C SER A 90 18.95 4.77 -1.88
N VAL A 91 18.68 3.72 -2.66
CA VAL A 91 18.40 2.37 -2.17
C VAL A 91 19.29 1.35 -2.87
N PRO A 92 20.54 1.16 -2.40
CA PRO A 92 21.41 0.13 -2.92
C PRO A 92 20.77 -1.26 -2.81
N GLY A 93 20.70 -1.99 -3.93
CA GLY A 93 20.03 -3.29 -4.04
C GLY A 93 18.57 -3.22 -4.48
N PHE A 94 18.03 -2.05 -4.83
CA PHE A 94 16.75 -1.91 -5.50
C PHE A 94 16.83 -2.47 -6.94
N GLU A 95 15.90 -3.38 -7.27
CA GLU A 95 15.90 -4.14 -8.54
C GLU A 95 14.71 -3.80 -9.46
N ASN A 96 14.26 -2.53 -9.47
CA ASN A 96 13.17 -2.06 -10.34
C ASN A 96 11.77 -2.62 -10.03
N HIS A 97 11.62 -3.42 -9.00
CA HIS A 97 10.32 -3.85 -8.50
C HIS A 97 9.81 -2.80 -7.51
N ILE A 98 8.93 -1.95 -7.98
CA ILE A 98 8.38 -0.81 -7.24
C ILE A 98 7.21 -1.29 -6.40
N TRP A 99 7.14 -0.86 -5.13
CA TRP A 99 6.13 -1.30 -4.18
C TRP A 99 5.14 -0.21 -3.86
N ALA A 100 3.94 -0.65 -3.44
CA ALA A 100 2.91 0.10 -2.76
C ALA A 100 2.76 1.55 -3.28
N PRO A 101 2.19 1.76 -4.47
CA PRO A 101 1.89 3.10 -4.95
C PRO A 101 0.70 3.69 -4.19
N ASP A 102 0.63 5.03 -4.14
CA ASP A 102 -0.57 5.78 -3.82
C ASP A 102 -0.76 6.93 -4.80
N ILE A 103 -2.02 7.28 -5.09
CA ILE A 103 -2.34 8.28 -6.09
C ILE A 103 -3.41 9.25 -5.61
N ILE A 104 -3.17 10.55 -5.85
CA ILE A 104 -4.12 11.60 -5.51
C ILE A 104 -4.17 12.68 -6.59
N ARG A 105 -5.36 13.27 -6.77
CA ARG A 105 -5.49 14.51 -7.55
C ARG A 105 -5.38 15.73 -6.62
N TYR A 106 -4.42 16.60 -6.91
CA TYR A 106 -4.26 17.84 -6.18
C TYR A 106 -3.97 19.00 -7.15
N ARG A 107 -4.72 20.09 -7.07
CA ARG A 107 -4.53 21.29 -7.90
C ARG A 107 -4.38 21.01 -9.40
N ASN A 108 -5.31 20.32 -10.01
CA ASN A 108 -5.33 19.99 -11.44
C ASN A 108 -4.19 19.09 -11.94
N LYS A 109 -3.46 18.44 -11.04
CA LYS A 109 -2.48 17.39 -11.36
C LYS A 109 -2.77 16.12 -10.60
N TRP A 110 -2.41 15.01 -11.18
CA TRP A 110 -2.28 13.73 -10.52
C TRP A 110 -0.86 13.61 -9.94
N TYR A 111 -0.77 13.11 -8.75
CA TYR A 111 0.48 12.78 -8.08
C TYR A 111 0.45 11.32 -7.66
N LEU A 112 1.49 10.58 -8.03
CA LEU A 112 1.63 9.16 -7.73
C LEU A 112 2.91 8.98 -6.95
N ALA A 113 2.78 8.58 -5.68
CA ALA A 113 3.89 8.17 -4.85
C ALA A 113 4.17 6.67 -5.05
N TYR A 114 5.41 6.26 -4.83
CA TYR A 114 5.82 4.87 -4.96
C TYR A 114 7.02 4.57 -4.07
N SER A 115 7.17 3.30 -3.66
CA SER A 115 8.21 2.86 -2.74
C SER A 115 9.33 2.11 -3.45
N CYS A 116 10.57 2.48 -3.16
CA CYS A 116 11.78 1.75 -3.52
C CYS A 116 12.42 1.18 -2.27
N SER A 117 12.60 -0.14 -2.19
CA SER A 117 13.14 -0.80 -1.00
C SER A 117 13.78 -2.15 -1.32
N THR A 118 14.29 -2.80 -0.29
CA THR A 118 14.72 -4.20 -0.27
C THR A 118 14.07 -4.91 0.91
N PHE A 119 13.59 -6.13 0.70
CA PHE A 119 12.85 -6.88 1.71
C PHE A 119 13.61 -7.02 3.04
N GLY A 120 12.94 -6.72 4.15
CA GLY A 120 13.48 -6.83 5.51
C GLY A 120 14.49 -5.75 5.90
N LYS A 121 14.61 -4.66 5.11
CA LYS A 121 15.47 -3.51 5.41
C LYS A 121 14.65 -2.22 5.43
N ASN A 122 15.18 -1.20 6.10
CA ASN A 122 14.62 0.16 6.10
C ASN A 122 15.54 1.20 5.43
N THR A 123 16.43 0.76 4.54
CA THR A 123 17.04 1.67 3.56
C THR A 123 16.13 1.73 2.38
N SER A 124 15.26 2.74 2.36
CA SER A 124 14.12 2.84 1.47
C SER A 124 13.88 4.29 1.06
N ALA A 125 13.14 4.50 -0.01
CA ALA A 125 12.76 5.83 -0.48
C ALA A 125 11.37 5.82 -1.11
N ILE A 126 10.63 6.91 -0.90
CA ILE A 126 9.35 7.19 -1.55
C ILE A 126 9.60 8.23 -2.62
N GLY A 127 9.36 7.84 -3.88
CA GLY A 127 9.42 8.73 -5.05
C GLY A 127 8.07 9.34 -5.39
N LEU A 128 8.09 10.37 -6.19
CA LEU A 128 6.93 11.11 -6.65
C LEU A 128 6.93 11.25 -8.16
N LEU A 129 5.81 10.92 -8.78
CA LEU A 129 5.51 11.26 -10.16
C LEU A 129 4.37 12.27 -10.22
N SER A 130 4.33 13.09 -11.26
CA SER A 130 3.17 13.94 -11.56
C SER A 130 2.71 13.80 -13.01
N ASN A 131 1.41 13.96 -13.25
CA ASN A 131 0.81 13.99 -14.58
C ASN A 131 -0.40 14.93 -14.58
N THR A 132 -0.76 15.44 -15.75
CA THR A 132 -1.98 16.27 -15.91
C THR A 132 -3.22 15.44 -16.28
N SER A 133 -3.02 14.22 -16.79
CA SER A 133 -4.11 13.28 -17.12
C SER A 133 -3.64 11.84 -17.00
N LEU A 134 -4.46 10.99 -16.42
CA LEU A 134 -4.19 9.54 -16.32
C LEU A 134 -4.23 8.85 -17.68
N ALA A 135 -4.99 9.37 -18.64
CA ALA A 135 -5.06 8.87 -19.99
C ALA A 135 -3.76 9.12 -20.80
N ASN A 136 -2.93 10.07 -20.36
CA ASN A 136 -1.64 10.33 -20.99
C ASN A 136 -0.55 9.47 -20.34
N ALA A 137 -0.40 8.24 -20.78
CA ALA A 137 0.59 7.30 -20.24
C ALA A 137 2.05 7.82 -20.31
N GLY A 138 2.39 8.61 -21.35
CA GLY A 138 3.73 9.20 -21.51
C GLY A 138 3.94 10.51 -20.75
N GLY A 139 2.91 11.02 -20.07
CA GLY A 139 2.94 12.34 -19.41
C GLY A 139 3.51 12.34 -18.00
N TRP A 140 3.86 11.19 -17.44
CA TRP A 140 4.41 11.09 -16.10
C TRP A 140 5.80 11.72 -16.01
N LYS A 141 5.97 12.64 -15.07
CA LYS A 141 7.21 13.34 -14.78
C LYS A 141 7.74 12.91 -13.42
N ASP A 142 9.02 12.59 -13.36
CA ASP A 142 9.72 12.38 -12.09
C ASP A 142 9.88 13.69 -11.35
N GLU A 143 9.32 13.78 -10.16
CA GLU A 143 9.45 14.92 -9.25
C GLU A 143 10.49 14.63 -8.13
N GLY A 144 11.16 13.47 -8.19
CA GLY A 144 12.20 13.05 -7.27
C GLY A 144 11.70 12.38 -6.00
N CYS A 145 12.55 12.36 -4.98
CA CYS A 145 12.31 11.72 -3.70
C CYS A 145 11.55 12.65 -2.74
N ILE A 146 10.46 12.16 -2.13
CA ILE A 146 9.74 12.89 -1.07
C ILE A 146 10.41 12.64 0.29
N VAL A 147 10.61 11.36 0.64
CA VAL A 147 11.14 10.90 1.92
C VAL A 147 12.04 9.69 1.68
N ALA A 148 13.14 9.63 2.40
CA ALA A 148 14.02 8.45 2.41
C ALA A 148 14.39 8.07 3.84
N SER A 149 14.47 6.78 4.11
CA SER A 149 15.00 6.22 5.36
C SER A 149 16.34 5.52 5.10
N LYS A 150 17.20 5.53 6.11
CA LYS A 150 18.50 4.84 6.05
C LYS A 150 18.67 4.01 7.31
N GLY A 151 18.95 2.74 7.14
CA GLY A 151 19.25 1.83 8.24
C GLY A 151 20.25 2.45 9.22
N LYS A 152 20.05 2.28 10.51
CA LYS A 152 20.82 2.87 11.63
C LYS A 152 20.69 4.39 11.82
N ARG A 153 20.00 5.12 10.93
CA ARG A 153 19.78 6.57 11.05
C ARG A 153 18.32 6.93 11.34
N ASN A 154 17.40 6.08 10.89
CA ASN A 154 15.96 6.26 11.07
C ASN A 154 15.36 5.04 11.75
N ASP A 155 14.45 5.30 12.68
CA ASP A 155 13.71 4.27 13.39
C ASP A 155 12.41 3.89 12.65
N TRP A 156 12.23 4.33 11.41
CA TRP A 156 11.08 4.06 10.55
C TRP A 156 11.51 3.63 9.14
N ASN A 157 10.57 3.13 8.34
CA ASN A 157 10.80 2.66 6.98
C ASN A 157 10.03 3.51 5.97
N ALA A 158 10.69 4.08 4.96
CA ALA A 158 10.08 4.93 3.94
C ALA A 158 9.47 4.08 2.81
N ILE A 159 8.39 3.37 3.12
CA ILE A 159 7.55 2.65 2.16
C ILE A 159 6.06 2.82 2.52
N ASP A 160 5.17 2.36 1.66
CA ASP A 160 3.73 2.37 1.82
C ASP A 160 3.17 3.80 2.00
N PRO A 161 3.43 4.72 1.05
CA PRO A 161 2.90 6.07 1.13
C PRO A 161 1.38 6.08 0.99
N ASN A 162 0.73 7.05 1.66
CA ASN A 162 -0.63 7.44 1.38
C ASN A 162 -0.79 8.96 1.53
N PHE A 163 -1.47 9.57 0.58
CA PHE A 163 -1.77 10.99 0.57
C PHE A 163 -3.16 11.28 1.13
N ILE A 164 -3.31 12.39 1.85
CA ILE A 164 -4.59 12.95 2.24
C ILE A 164 -4.57 14.48 2.15
N ILE A 165 -5.66 15.07 1.70
CA ILE A 165 -5.89 16.52 1.76
C ILE A 165 -6.83 16.79 2.93
N ASP A 166 -6.40 17.65 3.86
CA ASP A 166 -7.23 18.01 5.00
C ASP A 166 -8.35 19.01 4.63
N GLU A 167 -9.23 19.31 5.58
CA GLU A 167 -10.37 20.22 5.40
C GLU A 167 -9.95 21.67 5.05
N LYS A 168 -8.68 22.01 5.25
CA LYS A 168 -8.08 23.31 4.90
C LYS A 168 -7.35 23.29 3.55
N GLY A 169 -7.47 22.17 2.80
CA GLY A 169 -6.81 22.00 1.51
C GLY A 169 -5.29 21.79 1.60
N ARG A 170 -4.77 21.43 2.77
CA ARG A 170 -3.34 21.16 2.98
C ARG A 170 -3.05 19.68 2.73
N PRO A 171 -2.03 19.37 1.92
CA PRO A 171 -1.64 17.99 1.67
C PRO A 171 -0.80 17.44 2.83
N TRP A 172 -1.01 16.16 3.10
CA TRP A 172 -0.29 15.36 4.08
C TRP A 172 0.09 14.03 3.45
N MET A 173 1.13 13.40 3.96
CA MET A 173 1.52 12.04 3.61
C MET A 173 1.73 11.23 4.88
N THR A 174 1.18 10.02 4.88
CA THR A 174 1.52 8.95 5.83
C THR A 174 2.34 7.89 5.12
N TRP A 175 3.17 7.16 5.86
CA TRP A 175 3.93 6.02 5.37
C TRP A 175 4.41 5.17 6.53
N GLY A 176 4.95 4.00 6.25
CA GLY A 176 5.65 3.21 7.26
C GLY A 176 5.28 1.74 7.22
N SER A 177 6.24 0.94 7.60
CA SER A 177 6.13 -0.51 7.72
C SER A 177 7.10 -0.97 8.81
N PHE A 178 6.59 -1.64 9.84
CA PHE A 178 7.34 -2.12 10.98
C PHE A 178 8.09 -1.00 11.75
N TRP A 179 9.30 -1.26 12.25
CA TRP A 179 10.14 -0.33 13.04
C TRP A 179 9.30 0.50 14.02
N ASP A 180 9.30 1.84 13.90
CA ASP A 180 8.50 2.73 14.75
C ASP A 180 7.05 2.92 14.28
N GLY A 181 6.60 2.13 13.30
CA GLY A 181 5.22 2.15 12.81
C GLY A 181 4.97 3.25 11.79
N ILE A 182 3.74 3.78 11.83
CA ILE A 182 3.22 4.70 10.82
C ILE A 182 3.62 6.13 11.13
N GLN A 183 4.28 6.74 10.19
CA GLN A 183 4.71 8.14 10.22
C GLN A 183 3.75 9.04 9.47
N MET A 184 3.75 10.31 9.80
CA MET A 184 3.00 11.35 9.10
C MET A 184 3.80 12.64 8.99
N VAL A 185 3.64 13.37 7.88
CA VAL A 185 4.22 14.70 7.69
C VAL A 185 3.32 15.58 6.84
N GLN A 186 3.32 16.89 7.11
CA GLN A 186 2.69 17.87 6.23
C GLN A 186 3.53 18.10 4.98
N LEU A 187 2.86 18.08 3.82
CA LEU A 187 3.46 18.44 2.55
C LEU A 187 3.19 19.91 2.20
N ASP A 188 3.94 20.42 1.25
CA ASP A 188 3.69 21.70 0.61
C ASP A 188 2.85 21.57 -0.68
N LYS A 189 2.69 22.66 -1.40
CA LYS A 189 1.88 22.70 -2.63
C LYS A 189 2.50 21.92 -3.81
N SER A 190 3.77 21.55 -3.73
CA SER A 190 4.48 20.72 -4.71
C SER A 190 4.45 19.24 -4.35
N MET A 191 3.74 18.87 -3.27
CA MET A 191 3.65 17.53 -2.72
C MET A 191 4.98 16.97 -2.17
N HIS A 192 5.90 17.87 -1.80
CA HIS A 192 7.12 17.54 -1.05
C HIS A 192 6.95 17.91 0.43
N VAL A 193 7.85 17.40 1.27
CA VAL A 193 7.83 17.70 2.70
C VAL A 193 7.91 19.22 2.90
N LYS A 194 6.92 19.79 3.56
CA LYS A 194 6.87 21.23 3.85
C LYS A 194 8.09 21.67 4.64
N ARG A 195 8.72 22.77 4.21
CA ARG A 195 9.89 23.33 4.90
C ARG A 195 9.64 23.48 6.40
N GLY A 196 10.50 22.89 7.21
CA GLY A 196 10.42 22.90 8.67
C GLY A 196 9.46 21.87 9.29
N ALA A 197 8.64 21.16 8.49
CA ALA A 197 7.88 20.04 8.99
C ALA A 197 8.80 18.86 9.31
N LYS A 198 8.46 18.14 10.38
CA LYS A 198 9.17 16.91 10.79
C LYS A 198 8.19 15.75 10.81
N PRO A 199 8.60 14.56 10.38
CA PRO A 199 7.81 13.35 10.57
C PRO A 199 7.52 13.09 12.06
N PHE A 200 6.35 12.52 12.32
CA PHE A 200 5.94 12.05 13.64
C PHE A 200 5.11 10.78 13.51
N THR A 201 5.17 9.93 14.52
CA THR A 201 4.47 8.64 14.53
C THR A 201 3.01 8.84 14.93
N ILE A 202 2.09 8.18 14.21
CA ILE A 202 0.64 8.26 14.45
C ILE A 202 0.01 6.92 14.83
N ALA A 203 0.68 5.78 14.55
CA ALA A 203 0.18 4.46 14.91
C ALA A 203 1.31 3.45 15.10
N ARG A 204 1.12 2.49 16.02
CA ARG A 204 1.97 1.32 16.28
C ARG A 204 1.13 0.08 16.47
N ARG A 205 1.69 -1.09 16.20
CA ARG A 205 1.03 -2.39 16.46
C ARG A 205 0.93 -2.71 17.94
N HIS A 206 1.95 -2.29 18.70
CA HIS A 206 2.08 -2.53 20.13
C HIS A 206 2.39 -1.22 20.86
N SER A 207 2.05 -1.16 22.14
CA SER A 207 2.46 -0.04 23.01
C SER A 207 3.99 -0.02 23.10
N PRO A 208 4.61 1.16 23.14
CA PRO A 208 6.03 1.26 23.43
C PRO A 208 6.37 0.57 24.77
N GLY A 209 7.39 -0.30 24.76
CA GLY A 209 7.80 -1.06 25.94
C GLY A 209 7.01 -2.33 26.21
N ASP A 210 6.05 -2.70 25.37
CA ASP A 210 5.40 -4.01 25.46
C ASP A 210 6.41 -5.11 25.12
N THR A 211 6.66 -5.99 26.09
CA THR A 211 7.63 -7.11 25.97
C THR A 211 6.96 -8.45 25.67
N ASN A 212 5.65 -8.51 25.74
CA ASN A 212 4.89 -9.74 25.47
C ASN A 212 4.42 -9.80 24.01
N VAL A 213 5.37 -9.76 23.10
CA VAL A 213 5.11 -9.78 21.65
C VAL A 213 5.88 -10.90 20.98
N GLU A 214 5.23 -11.57 20.04
CA GLU A 214 5.86 -12.65 19.28
C GLU A 214 7.00 -12.14 18.39
N PRO A 215 8.09 -12.91 18.22
CA PRO A 215 9.17 -12.58 17.32
C PRO A 215 8.69 -12.41 15.89
N ASN A 216 9.26 -11.47 15.15
CA ASN A 216 8.98 -11.30 13.74
C ASN A 216 9.53 -12.50 12.92
N PRO A 217 8.64 -13.29 12.27
CA PRO A 217 9.05 -14.49 11.54
C PRO A 217 9.70 -14.20 10.18
N THR A 218 9.67 -12.94 9.71
CA THR A 218 10.15 -12.55 8.38
C THR A 218 11.45 -11.76 8.44
N SER A 219 11.68 -10.98 9.50
CA SER A 219 12.89 -10.16 9.65
C SER A 219 13.17 -9.84 11.13
N LYS A 220 14.27 -10.34 11.63
CA LYS A 220 14.77 -9.96 12.98
C LYS A 220 15.18 -8.48 13.10
N TYR A 221 15.43 -7.80 11.96
CA TYR A 221 15.88 -6.40 11.94
C TYR A 221 14.70 -5.43 11.98
N ALA A 222 13.57 -5.80 11.40
CA ALA A 222 12.37 -4.96 11.36
C ALA A 222 11.64 -4.88 12.71
N GLY A 223 12.01 -5.75 13.66
CA GLY A 223 11.37 -5.81 14.98
C GLY A 223 9.98 -6.42 14.94
N THR A 224 9.27 -6.33 16.08
CA THR A 224 7.99 -6.99 16.31
C THR A 224 6.78 -6.09 16.02
N ASN A 225 7.00 -4.81 15.73
CA ASN A 225 5.95 -3.82 15.49
C ASN A 225 5.29 -4.01 14.11
N ALA A 226 4.55 -5.12 13.94
CA ALA A 226 3.97 -5.58 12.68
C ALA A 226 2.74 -4.75 12.27
N ILE A 227 2.98 -3.52 11.84
CA ILE A 227 2.02 -2.55 11.31
C ILE A 227 2.57 -1.91 10.05
N GLU A 228 1.75 -1.75 9.01
CA GLU A 228 2.13 -1.10 7.75
C GLU A 228 0.93 -0.63 6.94
N ALA A 229 1.16 -0.15 5.72
CA ALA A 229 0.13 0.18 4.74
C ALA A 229 -0.94 1.14 5.29
N PRO A 230 -0.57 2.35 5.74
CA PRO A 230 -1.55 3.34 6.16
C PRO A 230 -2.40 3.80 4.97
N PHE A 231 -3.68 3.99 5.21
CA PHE A 231 -4.57 4.71 4.28
C PHE A 231 -5.53 5.58 5.09
N ILE A 232 -5.68 6.85 4.73
CA ILE A 232 -6.60 7.75 5.40
C ILE A 232 -7.75 8.14 4.47
N MET A 233 -8.98 7.86 4.91
CA MET A 233 -10.21 8.34 4.28
C MET A 233 -10.91 9.33 5.20
N ARG A 234 -11.48 10.40 4.63
CA ARG A 234 -12.38 11.28 5.38
C ARG A 234 -13.83 10.92 5.11
N HIS A 235 -14.61 10.75 6.18
CA HIS A 235 -16.06 10.61 6.09
C HIS A 235 -16.73 11.42 7.22
N GLY A 236 -17.69 12.27 6.86
CA GLY A 236 -18.29 13.20 7.82
C GLY A 236 -17.24 14.08 8.51
N ASP A 237 -17.29 14.10 9.84
CA ASP A 237 -16.38 14.89 10.67
C ASP A 237 -15.07 14.16 11.02
N TYR A 238 -14.87 12.93 10.53
CA TYR A 238 -13.75 12.10 10.95
C TYR A 238 -12.82 11.74 9.79
N TYR A 239 -11.53 11.62 10.12
CA TYR A 239 -10.52 10.91 9.36
C TYR A 239 -10.40 9.50 9.93
N TYR A 240 -10.45 8.49 9.06
CA TYR A 240 -10.30 7.08 9.40
C TYR A 240 -8.94 6.63 8.91
N LEU A 241 -8.05 6.26 9.84
CA LEU A 241 -6.76 5.68 9.53
C LEU A 241 -6.91 4.16 9.50
N PHE A 242 -6.82 3.59 8.32
CA PHE A 242 -6.69 2.16 8.11
C PHE A 242 -5.21 1.81 8.14
N VAL A 243 -4.89 0.67 8.73
CA VAL A 243 -3.54 0.10 8.75
C VAL A 243 -3.65 -1.41 8.60
N SER A 244 -2.60 -2.02 8.11
CA SER A 244 -2.53 -3.47 8.06
C SER A 244 -1.65 -4.00 9.19
N TRP A 245 -2.11 -5.03 9.86
CA TRP A 245 -1.42 -5.70 10.95
C TRP A 245 -0.94 -7.08 10.54
N ASP A 246 0.13 -7.50 11.20
CA ASP A 246 0.76 -8.81 11.11
C ASP A 246 1.47 -9.01 9.74
N TYR A 247 1.39 -10.14 9.06
CA TYR A 247 2.36 -10.49 8.02
C TYR A 247 1.71 -10.80 6.69
N CYS A 248 2.06 -10.03 5.66
CA CYS A 248 1.81 -10.30 4.25
C CYS A 248 2.89 -11.23 3.64
N CYS A 249 2.81 -11.42 2.32
CA CYS A 249 3.90 -11.90 1.46
C CYS A 249 4.39 -13.33 1.77
N ARG A 250 3.51 -14.15 2.38
CA ARG A 250 3.78 -15.53 2.78
C ARG A 250 2.81 -16.54 2.14
N GLY A 251 2.05 -16.12 1.12
CA GLY A 251 1.03 -16.95 0.47
C GLY A 251 0.01 -17.48 1.47
N ILE A 252 -0.21 -18.81 1.49
CA ILE A 252 -1.14 -19.47 2.44
C ILE A 252 -0.76 -19.32 3.93
N LYS A 253 0.46 -18.88 4.24
CA LYS A 253 0.92 -18.64 5.61
C LYS A 253 0.76 -17.18 6.04
N SER A 254 0.20 -16.33 5.19
CA SER A 254 -0.10 -14.94 5.53
C SER A 254 -1.21 -14.88 6.59
N ASN A 255 -1.08 -13.94 7.52
CA ASN A 255 -2.08 -13.64 8.56
C ASN A 255 -2.42 -12.15 8.61
N TYR A 256 -2.24 -11.48 7.49
CA TYR A 256 -2.48 -10.05 7.28
C TYR A 256 -3.93 -9.70 7.54
N ARG A 257 -4.20 -8.58 8.19
CA ARG A 257 -5.54 -8.10 8.52
C ARG A 257 -5.58 -6.58 8.64
N VAL A 258 -6.75 -5.98 8.49
CA VAL A 258 -6.93 -4.53 8.52
C VAL A 258 -7.54 -4.09 9.84
N ALA A 259 -6.90 -3.10 10.46
CA ALA A 259 -7.41 -2.38 11.62
C ALA A 259 -7.68 -0.92 11.28
N VAL A 260 -8.60 -0.28 11.99
CA VAL A 260 -8.97 1.12 11.81
C VAL A 260 -9.10 1.85 13.13
N GLY A 261 -8.72 3.13 13.12
CA GLY A 261 -9.05 4.12 14.13
C GLY A 261 -9.52 5.40 13.49
N ARG A 262 -10.16 6.30 14.25
CA ARG A 262 -10.65 7.58 13.73
C ARG A 262 -10.25 8.77 14.56
N SER A 263 -10.16 9.93 13.94
CA SER A 263 -9.86 11.21 14.56
C SER A 263 -10.64 12.34 13.91
N LYS A 264 -10.96 13.39 14.66
CA LYS A 264 -11.47 14.66 14.08
C LYS A 264 -10.35 15.52 13.48
N ASN A 265 -9.10 15.18 13.75
CA ASN A 265 -7.93 15.89 13.24
C ASN A 265 -7.11 14.95 12.36
N VAL A 266 -6.70 15.40 11.18
CA VAL A 266 -5.88 14.61 10.26
C VAL A 266 -4.57 14.12 10.89
N ALA A 267 -4.00 14.87 11.81
CA ALA A 267 -2.78 14.52 12.54
C ALA A 267 -3.01 13.63 13.77
N GLY A 268 -4.25 13.19 14.02
CA GLY A 268 -4.61 12.38 15.18
C GLY A 268 -4.95 13.18 16.43
N PRO A 269 -5.06 12.54 17.62
CA PRO A 269 -4.89 11.10 17.83
C PRO A 269 -5.99 10.26 17.13
N TYR A 270 -5.61 9.11 16.60
CA TYR A 270 -6.54 8.14 16.02
C TYR A 270 -6.94 7.12 17.09
N LEU A 271 -8.21 7.11 17.45
CA LEU A 271 -8.73 6.23 18.49
C LEU A 271 -9.49 5.07 17.85
N ASP A 272 -9.34 3.88 18.40
CA ASP A 272 -10.14 2.72 18.06
C ASP A 272 -11.57 2.82 18.65
N ARG A 273 -12.40 1.81 18.39
CA ARG A 273 -13.79 1.80 18.86
C ARG A 273 -13.93 1.78 20.38
N ASN A 274 -12.90 1.33 21.08
CA ASN A 274 -12.82 1.29 22.54
C ASN A 274 -12.16 2.54 23.15
N GLY A 275 -11.77 3.52 22.32
CA GLY A 275 -11.11 4.74 22.76
C GLY A 275 -9.60 4.60 22.98
N LYS A 276 -8.99 3.47 22.62
CA LYS A 276 -7.54 3.28 22.72
C LYS A 276 -6.83 3.93 21.52
N ASP A 277 -5.78 4.71 21.81
CA ASP A 277 -4.98 5.38 20.79
C ASP A 277 -4.19 4.36 19.95
N MET A 278 -4.24 4.51 18.62
CA MET A 278 -3.44 3.70 17.70
C MET A 278 -1.93 3.89 17.91
N LEU A 279 -1.51 5.04 18.43
CA LEU A 279 -0.11 5.27 18.83
C LEU A 279 0.33 4.37 19.97
N ALA A 280 -0.62 3.92 20.80
CA ALA A 280 -0.42 3.00 21.90
C ALA A 280 -0.91 1.56 21.60
N GLY A 281 -0.93 1.17 20.33
CA GLY A 281 -1.36 -0.16 19.89
C GLY A 281 -2.87 -0.36 19.87
N GLY A 282 -3.67 0.71 19.81
CA GLY A 282 -5.10 0.66 19.52
C GLY A 282 -5.36 0.31 18.05
N GLY A 283 -6.60 -0.09 17.75
CA GLY A 283 -7.10 -0.40 16.43
C GLY A 283 -8.24 -1.40 16.48
N THR A 284 -9.31 -1.12 15.75
CA THR A 284 -10.46 -2.02 15.61
C THR A 284 -10.28 -2.86 14.36
N ILE A 285 -10.21 -4.18 14.49
CA ILE A 285 -10.16 -5.09 13.32
C ILE A 285 -11.47 -5.00 12.56
N ILE A 286 -11.37 -4.75 11.26
CA ILE A 286 -12.51 -4.67 10.34
C ILE A 286 -12.47 -5.71 9.22
N LEU A 287 -11.29 -6.28 8.95
CA LEU A 287 -11.13 -7.29 7.92
C LEU A 287 -9.99 -8.25 8.27
N GLU A 288 -10.25 -9.54 8.14
CA GLU A 288 -9.26 -10.60 8.24
C GLU A 288 -9.65 -11.79 7.35
N GLY A 289 -8.72 -12.70 7.10
CA GLY A 289 -8.99 -13.89 6.28
C GLY A 289 -9.98 -14.83 6.98
N ASP A 290 -10.97 -15.31 6.26
CA ASP A 290 -11.97 -16.27 6.72
C ASP A 290 -11.48 -17.74 6.65
N LYS A 291 -10.28 -17.96 6.11
CA LYS A 291 -9.65 -19.27 5.88
C LYS A 291 -10.42 -20.19 4.93
N LYS A 292 -11.44 -19.65 4.24
CA LYS A 292 -12.26 -20.36 3.24
C LYS A 292 -12.07 -19.77 1.86
N GLU A 293 -12.28 -18.49 1.72
CA GLU A 293 -12.07 -17.75 0.50
C GLU A 293 -10.68 -17.08 0.48
N TYR A 294 -10.28 -16.49 1.61
CA TYR A 294 -8.98 -15.84 1.78
C TYR A 294 -8.26 -16.29 3.04
N GLU A 295 -6.97 -16.58 2.90
CA GLU A 295 -6.08 -16.84 4.05
C GLU A 295 -5.85 -15.58 4.88
N ALA A 296 -5.70 -14.46 4.22
CA ALA A 296 -5.42 -13.16 4.82
C ALA A 296 -5.78 -12.05 3.83
N MET A 297 -6.06 -10.85 4.33
CA MET A 297 -6.36 -9.67 3.52
C MET A 297 -5.73 -8.43 4.15
N GLY A 298 -5.18 -7.53 3.33
CA GLY A 298 -4.57 -6.30 3.83
C GLY A 298 -4.10 -5.37 2.71
N HIS A 299 -3.37 -4.34 3.10
CA HIS A 299 -2.93 -3.23 2.27
C HIS A 299 -4.10 -2.63 1.49
N CYS A 300 -4.92 -1.89 2.21
CA CYS A 300 -6.20 -1.41 1.71
C CYS A 300 -6.15 0.03 1.22
N ALA A 301 -7.13 0.37 0.41
CA ALA A 301 -7.51 1.74 0.08
C ALA A 301 -9.03 1.89 0.16
N ALA A 302 -9.51 3.09 0.49
CA ALA A 302 -10.93 3.37 0.70
C ALA A 302 -11.33 4.67 0.00
N TYR A 303 -12.46 4.64 -0.71
CA TYR A 303 -12.85 5.73 -1.61
C TYR A 303 -14.31 6.11 -1.44
N HIS A 304 -14.56 7.41 -1.42
CA HIS A 304 -15.85 8.00 -1.76
C HIS A 304 -15.75 8.57 -3.18
N HIS A 305 -16.54 8.04 -4.12
CA HIS A 305 -16.56 8.53 -5.49
C HIS A 305 -17.99 8.58 -6.01
N THR A 306 -18.37 9.69 -6.64
CA THR A 306 -19.75 9.95 -7.07
C THR A 306 -20.26 8.97 -8.12
N ASP A 307 -19.40 8.38 -8.92
CA ASP A 307 -19.76 7.40 -9.95
C ASP A 307 -19.89 5.97 -9.39
N LEU A 308 -19.59 5.77 -8.10
CA LEU A 308 -19.75 4.48 -7.44
C LEU A 308 -21.10 4.41 -6.70
N PRO A 309 -21.72 3.22 -6.66
CA PRO A 309 -23.01 3.04 -5.98
C PRO A 309 -22.91 3.12 -4.44
N ALA A 310 -21.70 3.03 -3.90
CA ALA A 310 -21.40 3.08 -2.48
C ALA A 310 -19.92 3.44 -2.27
N ASP A 311 -19.53 3.75 -1.03
CA ASP A 311 -18.13 3.88 -0.66
C ASP A 311 -17.43 2.54 -0.88
N LEU A 312 -16.31 2.58 -1.58
CA LEU A 312 -15.53 1.41 -1.99
C LEU A 312 -14.33 1.20 -1.07
N PHE A 313 -14.16 0.00 -0.59
CA PHE A 313 -12.94 -0.49 0.03
C PHE A 313 -12.30 -1.52 -0.88
N ILE A 314 -10.99 -1.41 -1.11
CA ILE A 314 -10.21 -2.41 -1.83
C ILE A 314 -9.01 -2.84 -0.99
N CYS A 315 -8.55 -4.05 -1.23
CA CYS A 315 -7.28 -4.55 -0.69
C CYS A 315 -6.77 -5.70 -1.57
N HIS A 316 -5.61 -6.24 -1.23
CA HIS A 316 -5.29 -7.55 -1.76
C HIS A 316 -5.66 -8.66 -0.77
N GLY A 317 -6.05 -9.82 -1.29
CA GLY A 317 -6.37 -11.01 -0.51
C GLY A 317 -5.65 -12.24 -1.04
N TYR A 318 -5.13 -13.07 -0.14
CA TYR A 318 -4.45 -14.31 -0.46
C TYR A 318 -5.49 -15.42 -0.66
N SER A 319 -5.83 -15.69 -1.92
CA SER A 319 -6.91 -16.62 -2.28
C SER A 319 -6.57 -18.07 -1.91
N VAL A 320 -7.44 -18.72 -1.13
CA VAL A 320 -7.33 -20.16 -0.82
C VAL A 320 -7.42 -20.99 -2.09
N ALA A 321 -8.42 -20.72 -2.95
CA ALA A 321 -8.62 -21.44 -4.20
C ALA A 321 -7.46 -21.31 -5.19
N LYS A 322 -6.64 -20.23 -5.06
CA LYS A 322 -5.47 -19.99 -5.90
C LYS A 322 -4.15 -20.20 -5.15
N ASN A 323 -4.16 -21.09 -4.16
CA ASN A 323 -2.98 -21.46 -3.37
C ASN A 323 -2.21 -20.26 -2.79
N GLY A 324 -2.94 -19.31 -2.23
CA GLY A 324 -2.36 -18.11 -1.62
C GLY A 324 -1.86 -17.04 -2.60
N ALA A 325 -2.27 -17.11 -3.86
CA ALA A 325 -2.01 -16.01 -4.81
C ALA A 325 -2.78 -14.76 -4.38
N SER A 326 -2.14 -13.61 -4.50
CA SER A 326 -2.70 -12.33 -4.11
C SER A 326 -3.58 -11.77 -5.24
N ILE A 327 -4.86 -11.48 -4.94
CA ILE A 327 -5.84 -10.97 -5.90
C ILE A 327 -6.54 -9.73 -5.36
N LEU A 328 -7.14 -8.94 -6.26
CA LEU A 328 -7.95 -7.79 -5.91
C LEU A 328 -9.21 -8.23 -5.16
N VAL A 329 -9.44 -7.66 -3.99
CA VAL A 329 -10.67 -7.78 -3.20
C VAL A 329 -11.37 -6.43 -3.18
N LYS A 330 -12.69 -6.44 -3.42
CA LYS A 330 -13.56 -5.27 -3.33
C LYS A 330 -14.61 -5.50 -2.26
N LYS A 331 -14.87 -4.49 -1.43
CA LYS A 331 -15.92 -4.49 -0.41
C LYS A 331 -16.66 -3.16 -0.43
N ARG A 332 -17.92 -3.16 -0.03
CA ARG A 332 -18.70 -1.96 0.23
C ARG A 332 -18.43 -1.50 1.66
N ILE A 333 -18.24 -0.19 1.84
CA ILE A 333 -18.24 0.41 3.18
C ILE A 333 -19.69 0.78 3.52
N SER A 334 -20.21 0.28 4.63
CA SER A 334 -21.48 0.67 5.23
C SER A 334 -21.20 1.40 6.55
N TRP A 335 -21.82 2.56 6.72
CA TRP A 335 -21.62 3.42 7.89
C TRP A 335 -22.71 3.19 8.94
N THR A 336 -22.32 2.95 10.18
CA THR A 336 -23.24 2.82 11.32
C THR A 336 -23.65 4.19 11.85
N SER A 337 -24.75 4.26 12.62
CA SER A 337 -25.27 5.52 13.17
C SER A 337 -24.29 6.22 14.15
N ASP A 338 -23.37 5.48 14.78
CA ASP A 338 -22.29 6.02 15.62
C ASP A 338 -21.04 6.43 14.79
N GLY A 339 -21.16 6.40 13.46
CA GLY A 339 -20.13 6.82 12.52
C GLY A 339 -18.94 5.86 12.43
N TRP A 340 -19.08 4.59 12.78
CA TRP A 340 -18.14 3.55 12.43
C TRP A 340 -18.52 2.86 11.14
N LEU A 341 -17.60 2.08 10.60
CA LEU A 341 -17.81 1.37 9.36
C LEU A 341 -17.87 -0.15 9.57
N THR A 342 -18.56 -0.82 8.65
CA THR A 342 -18.51 -2.27 8.42
C THR A 342 -18.21 -2.52 6.94
N LEU A 343 -17.68 -3.68 6.63
CA LEU A 343 -17.38 -4.09 5.26
C LEU A 343 -18.32 -5.21 4.83
N GLU A 344 -19.00 -4.98 3.72
CA GLU A 344 -19.94 -5.91 3.10
C GLU A 344 -19.41 -6.38 1.73
N PRO A 345 -19.93 -7.49 1.16
CA PRO A 345 -19.64 -7.84 -0.24
C PRO A 345 -19.94 -6.67 -1.19
N TRP A 346 -19.09 -6.54 -2.20
CA TRP A 346 -19.25 -5.50 -3.23
C TRP A 346 -20.37 -5.84 -4.21
#